data_e42b99185cb966cf0e8b55341f55f938
#
_entry.id   e42b99185cb966cf0e8b55341f55f938
#
_cell.length_a   1.000
_cell.length_b   1.000
_cell.length_c   1.000
_cell.angle_alpha   90.00
_cell.angle_beta   90.00
_cell.angle_gamma   90.00
#
_symmetry.space_group_name_H-M   'P 1'
#
loop_
_entity.id
_entity.type
_entity.pdbx_description
1 polymer ?
#
loop_
_entity_poly.entity_id
_entity_poly.type
_entity_poly.pdbx_seq_one_letter_code
_entity_poly.pdbx_strand_id
1 'polypeptide(L)'
;MGKYRVIAGQNLYDIALHIYGSIEGIVDLMMCNTDLSLDTTLKVGDELIYSDEFIINADVVAYNEMHGIVPSNGEHHVYPKVFTKPLAVAFALPTQILSVQCSVSGVGTLEIDWGDNSDTEVITLTDKPQLLKHIFDNKVRKRRRIRWFTDAYFKQVDWSGLQPTSVVILRPLPIEELTIKDATLTLDSLQMVTGIYSLNLSGLTSGNLKPLVECRELMTLNLTDARIKPTVLDDWLIAMVERYGNRRNCEVTLTAVPTGTYQEPARNADTGHYNITSGMEAIWVITHEESWNEGGKWKFIINDKEYSV
;
A
#
# COMPACT_ATOMS: atom_id res chain seq x y z
N MET A 1 -10.64 -48.85 -4.86
CA MET A 1 -10.17 -47.73 -3.99
C MET A 1 -10.00 -46.49 -4.83
N GLY A 2 -10.75 -45.45 -4.48
CA GLY A 2 -10.70 -44.16 -5.14
C GLY A 2 -9.60 -43.26 -4.58
N LYS A 3 -9.30 -42.22 -5.34
CA LYS A 3 -8.42 -41.14 -4.89
C LYS A 3 -9.18 -39.82 -4.91
N TYR A 4 -9.11 -39.10 -3.84
CA TYR A 4 -9.68 -37.76 -3.69
C TYR A 4 -8.58 -36.72 -3.56
N ARG A 5 -8.69 -35.64 -4.32
CA ARG A 5 -7.76 -34.52 -4.24
C ARG A 5 -8.37 -33.38 -3.44
N VAL A 6 -7.74 -33.03 -2.33
CA VAL A 6 -8.20 -31.98 -1.43
C VAL A 6 -8.24 -30.63 -2.15
N ILE A 7 -9.36 -29.93 -2.03
CA ILE A 7 -9.55 -28.56 -2.53
C ILE A 7 -9.54 -27.55 -1.39
N ALA A 8 -9.44 -26.27 -1.75
CA ALA A 8 -9.36 -25.19 -0.78
C ALA A 8 -10.57 -25.13 0.17
N GLY A 9 -10.32 -25.03 1.47
CA GLY A 9 -11.36 -24.88 2.50
C GLY A 9 -11.97 -26.19 2.99
N GLN A 10 -11.44 -27.33 2.60
CA GLN A 10 -11.90 -28.63 3.09
C GLN A 10 -11.12 -29.11 4.30
N ASN A 11 -11.85 -29.74 5.21
CA ASN A 11 -11.33 -30.56 6.29
C ASN A 11 -11.74 -32.03 6.10
N LEU A 12 -11.34 -32.91 6.99
CA LEU A 12 -11.68 -34.35 6.90
C LEU A 12 -13.19 -34.60 6.94
N TYR A 13 -13.96 -33.80 7.68
CA TYR A 13 -15.42 -33.93 7.76
C TYR A 13 -16.10 -33.53 6.44
N ASP A 14 -15.60 -32.45 5.79
CA ASP A 14 -16.11 -32.01 4.48
C ASP A 14 -15.89 -33.09 3.42
N ILE A 15 -14.71 -33.71 3.42
CA ILE A 15 -14.34 -34.76 2.47
C ILE A 15 -15.16 -36.03 2.73
N ALA A 16 -15.33 -36.42 4.00
CA ALA A 16 -16.18 -37.54 4.35
C ALA A 16 -17.64 -37.32 3.92
N LEU A 17 -18.18 -36.12 4.14
CA LEU A 17 -19.53 -35.77 3.69
C LEU A 17 -19.63 -35.77 2.16
N HIS A 18 -18.59 -35.35 1.45
CA HIS A 18 -18.57 -35.35 0.00
C HIS A 18 -18.54 -36.74 -0.61
N ILE A 19 -17.66 -37.62 -0.10
CA ILE A 19 -17.41 -38.96 -0.65
C ILE A 19 -18.48 -39.95 -0.20
N TYR A 20 -18.80 -39.96 1.10
CA TYR A 20 -19.67 -41.00 1.70
C TYR A 20 -21.08 -40.51 2.01
N GLY A 21 -21.38 -39.22 1.83
CA GLY A 21 -22.64 -38.61 2.20
C GLY A 21 -22.88 -38.50 3.70
N SER A 22 -21.86 -38.80 4.52
CA SER A 22 -21.93 -38.71 5.99
C SER A 22 -20.55 -38.41 6.59
N ILE A 23 -20.54 -37.67 7.69
CA ILE A 23 -19.30 -37.38 8.44
C ILE A 23 -18.71 -38.63 9.09
N GLU A 24 -19.52 -39.69 9.31
CA GLU A 24 -19.06 -40.96 9.86
C GLU A 24 -18.06 -41.68 8.95
N GLY A 25 -18.05 -41.32 7.66
CA GLY A 25 -17.06 -41.82 6.68
C GLY A 25 -15.62 -41.42 6.99
N ILE A 26 -15.37 -40.53 7.96
CA ILE A 26 -14.05 -40.16 8.41
C ILE A 26 -13.25 -41.37 8.93
N VAL A 27 -13.93 -42.38 9.46
CA VAL A 27 -13.31 -43.60 9.93
C VAL A 27 -12.64 -44.36 8.77
N ASP A 28 -13.34 -44.49 7.62
CA ASP A 28 -12.77 -45.13 6.42
C ASP A 28 -11.60 -44.33 5.86
N LEU A 29 -11.73 -43.00 5.79
CA LEU A 29 -10.62 -42.13 5.38
C LEU A 29 -9.38 -42.32 6.23
N MET A 30 -9.52 -42.40 7.56
CA MET A 30 -8.39 -42.63 8.47
C MET A 30 -7.83 -44.05 8.36
N MET A 31 -8.67 -45.05 8.10
CA MET A 31 -8.21 -46.43 7.88
C MET A 31 -7.46 -46.58 6.55
N CYS A 32 -7.89 -45.88 5.51
CA CYS A 32 -7.23 -45.89 4.20
C CYS A 32 -5.96 -45.05 4.15
N ASN A 33 -5.79 -44.07 5.04
CA ASN A 33 -4.66 -43.18 5.10
C ASN A 33 -4.08 -43.15 6.54
N THR A 34 -3.15 -44.04 6.82
CA THR A 34 -2.65 -44.29 8.18
C THR A 34 -1.97 -43.10 8.85
N ASP A 35 -1.56 -42.13 8.07
CA ASP A 35 -0.90 -40.91 8.56
C ASP A 35 -1.90 -39.80 8.96
N LEU A 36 -3.22 -40.05 8.76
CA LEU A 36 -4.26 -39.08 9.12
C LEU A 36 -4.70 -39.26 10.58
N SER A 37 -4.95 -38.14 11.22
CA SER A 37 -5.63 -38.00 12.51
C SER A 37 -6.72 -36.93 12.43
N LEU A 38 -7.60 -36.87 13.42
CA LEU A 38 -8.65 -35.82 13.47
C LEU A 38 -8.07 -34.40 13.51
N ASP A 39 -6.85 -34.27 13.99
CA ASP A 39 -6.13 -32.98 14.08
C ASP A 39 -5.25 -32.71 12.85
N THR A 40 -5.24 -33.60 11.85
CA THR A 40 -4.43 -33.42 10.66
C THR A 40 -4.94 -32.24 9.82
N THR A 41 -4.08 -31.28 9.58
CA THR A 41 -4.35 -30.16 8.68
C THR A 41 -4.07 -30.58 7.25
N LEU A 42 -5.12 -30.62 6.43
CA LEU A 42 -5.02 -30.95 5.02
C LEU A 42 -4.58 -29.73 4.20
N LYS A 43 -3.74 -29.99 3.19
CA LYS A 43 -3.30 -28.96 2.24
C LYS A 43 -4.00 -29.15 0.90
N VAL A 44 -4.23 -28.07 0.20
CA VAL A 44 -4.77 -28.10 -1.17
C VAL A 44 -3.85 -28.93 -2.06
N GLY A 45 -4.43 -29.93 -2.70
CA GLY A 45 -3.67 -30.84 -3.57
C GLY A 45 -3.24 -32.14 -2.94
N ASP A 46 -3.39 -32.31 -1.61
CA ASP A 46 -3.16 -33.61 -0.94
C ASP A 46 -4.06 -34.67 -1.58
N GLU A 47 -3.55 -35.87 -1.79
CA GLU A 47 -4.32 -37.02 -2.29
C GLU A 47 -4.67 -37.94 -1.14
N LEU A 48 -5.98 -38.18 -0.94
CA LEU A 48 -6.50 -39.13 0.04
C LEU A 48 -7.04 -40.37 -0.69
N ILE A 49 -6.80 -41.53 -0.11
CA ILE A 49 -7.34 -42.81 -0.58
C ILE A 49 -8.64 -43.09 0.17
N TYR A 50 -9.64 -43.61 -0.52
CA TYR A 50 -10.92 -43.94 0.07
C TYR A 50 -11.49 -45.25 -0.54
N SER A 51 -12.43 -45.88 0.15
CA SER A 51 -13.13 -47.06 -0.34
C SER A 51 -14.32 -46.64 -1.22
N ASP A 52 -14.28 -46.95 -2.52
CA ASP A 52 -15.34 -46.63 -3.49
C ASP A 52 -16.67 -47.32 -3.17
N GLU A 53 -16.60 -48.45 -2.45
CA GLU A 53 -17.74 -49.29 -2.13
C GLU A 53 -18.43 -48.91 -0.81
N PHE A 54 -17.80 -48.01 -0.03
CA PHE A 54 -18.26 -47.61 1.30
C PHE A 54 -19.02 -46.29 1.26
N ILE A 55 -20.23 -46.29 0.64
CA ILE A 55 -21.11 -45.10 0.65
C ILE A 55 -22.09 -45.27 1.81
N ILE A 56 -22.16 -44.31 2.71
CA ILE A 56 -23.03 -44.34 3.89
C ILE A 56 -24.43 -43.78 3.55
N ASN A 57 -24.45 -42.66 2.83
CA ASN A 57 -25.72 -42.04 2.40
C ASN A 57 -25.66 -41.63 0.91
N ALA A 58 -26.12 -42.54 0.06
CA ALA A 58 -26.09 -42.33 -1.39
C ALA A 58 -26.98 -41.17 -1.86
N ASP A 59 -28.07 -40.86 -1.15
CA ASP A 59 -28.97 -39.74 -1.50
C ASP A 59 -28.29 -38.38 -1.32
N VAL A 60 -27.50 -38.25 -0.28
CA VAL A 60 -26.71 -37.02 -0.02
C VAL A 60 -25.60 -36.86 -1.08
N VAL A 61 -24.90 -37.93 -1.42
CA VAL A 61 -23.88 -37.92 -2.49
C VAL A 61 -24.52 -37.51 -3.82
N ALA A 62 -25.61 -38.17 -4.21
CA ALA A 62 -26.33 -37.88 -5.46
C ALA A 62 -26.86 -36.44 -5.47
N TYR A 63 -27.39 -35.95 -4.36
CA TYR A 63 -27.86 -34.57 -4.24
C TYR A 63 -26.72 -33.58 -4.44
N ASN A 64 -25.58 -33.80 -3.79
CA ASN A 64 -24.40 -32.95 -3.92
C ASN A 64 -23.89 -32.92 -5.37
N GLU A 65 -23.79 -34.05 -6.02
CA GLU A 65 -23.40 -34.16 -7.43
C GLU A 65 -24.38 -33.44 -8.37
N MET A 66 -25.68 -33.66 -8.20
CA MET A 66 -26.71 -33.05 -9.04
C MET A 66 -26.69 -31.52 -8.96
N HIS A 67 -26.39 -30.97 -7.78
CA HIS A 67 -26.39 -29.52 -7.54
C HIS A 67 -24.98 -28.89 -7.59
N GLY A 68 -23.93 -29.67 -7.91
CA GLY A 68 -22.54 -29.20 -7.95
C GLY A 68 -22.05 -28.69 -6.60
N ILE A 69 -22.58 -29.27 -5.49
CA ILE A 69 -22.21 -28.89 -4.13
C ILE A 69 -20.98 -29.67 -3.73
N VAL A 70 -19.93 -28.98 -3.41
CA VAL A 70 -18.73 -29.56 -2.80
C VAL A 70 -18.67 -29.09 -1.35
N PRO A 71 -18.88 -29.99 -0.37
CA PRO A 71 -18.81 -29.62 1.04
C PRO A 71 -17.48 -28.94 1.37
N SER A 72 -17.59 -27.79 1.98
CA SER A 72 -16.48 -27.01 2.50
C SER A 72 -17.08 -26.11 3.57
N ASN A 73 -16.60 -26.18 4.80
CA ASN A 73 -17.14 -25.37 5.90
C ASN A 73 -16.88 -23.87 5.72
N GLY A 74 -16.16 -23.48 4.65
CA GLY A 74 -15.76 -22.10 4.42
C GLY A 74 -14.84 -21.53 5.51
N GLU A 75 -14.52 -22.32 6.51
CA GLU A 75 -13.49 -22.00 7.45
C GLU A 75 -12.15 -22.13 6.72
N HIS A 76 -11.74 -21.01 6.18
CA HIS A 76 -10.32 -20.84 6.02
C HIS A 76 -9.75 -20.96 7.43
N HIS A 77 -8.96 -22.00 7.71
CA HIS A 77 -8.12 -21.99 8.90
C HIS A 77 -7.13 -20.84 8.73
N VAL A 78 -7.64 -19.66 8.96
CA VAL A 78 -6.80 -18.47 9.07
C VAL A 78 -6.18 -18.60 10.44
N TYR A 79 -5.06 -19.30 10.50
CA TYR A 79 -4.21 -19.18 11.68
C TYR A 79 -3.95 -17.68 11.86
N PRO A 80 -4.22 -17.11 13.05
CA PRO A 80 -3.94 -15.72 13.28
C PRO A 80 -2.46 -15.51 12.98
N LYS A 81 -2.17 -14.71 11.93
CA LYS A 81 -0.80 -14.38 11.59
C LYS A 81 -0.18 -13.65 12.79
N VAL A 82 0.96 -14.13 13.24
CA VAL A 82 1.71 -13.51 14.33
C VAL A 82 2.79 -12.65 13.70
N PHE A 83 2.82 -11.40 14.08
CA PHE A 83 3.81 -10.43 13.63
C PHE A 83 4.71 -10.06 14.80
N THR A 84 6.03 -9.96 14.56
CA THR A 84 7.00 -9.55 15.59
C THR A 84 7.18 -8.05 15.62
N LYS A 85 6.82 -7.38 14.51
CA LYS A 85 6.93 -5.94 14.35
C LYS A 85 5.56 -5.27 14.44
N PRO A 86 5.52 -3.99 14.83
CA PRO A 86 4.26 -3.26 14.88
C PRO A 86 3.75 -2.91 13.48
N LEU A 87 2.42 -2.84 13.32
CA LEU A 87 1.80 -2.35 12.10
C LEU A 87 2.19 -0.88 11.86
N ALA A 88 2.84 -0.62 10.73
CA ALA A 88 3.31 0.70 10.34
C ALA A 88 2.50 1.30 9.19
N VAL A 89 2.21 0.51 8.15
CA VAL A 89 1.51 1.01 6.94
C VAL A 89 0.44 0.02 6.52
N ALA A 90 -0.70 0.56 6.09
CA ALA A 90 -1.77 -0.20 5.45
C ALA A 90 -2.11 0.43 4.09
N PHE A 91 -2.13 -0.40 3.05
CA PHE A 91 -2.50 -0.02 1.70
C PHE A 91 -3.87 -0.61 1.35
N ALA A 92 -4.73 0.19 0.73
CA ALA A 92 -5.89 -0.31 0.02
C ALA A 92 -5.60 -0.31 -1.49
N LEU A 93 -5.98 -1.38 -2.17
CA LEU A 93 -5.75 -1.57 -3.60
C LEU A 93 -7.06 -1.84 -4.33
N PRO A 94 -7.12 -1.55 -5.64
CA PRO A 94 -8.24 -2.00 -6.47
C PRO A 94 -8.36 -3.53 -6.44
N THR A 95 -9.60 -4.04 -6.45
CA THR A 95 -9.86 -5.49 -6.36
C THR A 95 -9.43 -6.26 -7.60
N GLN A 96 -9.29 -5.58 -8.74
CA GLN A 96 -8.93 -6.19 -10.03
C GLN A 96 -7.43 -6.43 -10.19
N ILE A 97 -6.59 -5.90 -9.31
CA ILE A 97 -5.14 -6.07 -9.39
C ILE A 97 -4.80 -7.54 -9.14
N LEU A 98 -4.09 -8.16 -10.09
CA LEU A 98 -3.66 -9.55 -10.04
C LEU A 98 -2.26 -9.71 -9.44
N SER A 99 -1.43 -8.70 -9.61
CA SER A 99 -0.06 -8.70 -9.09
C SER A 99 0.37 -7.29 -8.74
N VAL A 100 1.29 -7.19 -7.81
CA VAL A 100 1.91 -5.93 -7.38
C VAL A 100 3.41 -6.08 -7.28
N GLN A 101 4.09 -4.94 -7.31
CA GLN A 101 5.51 -4.88 -7.00
C GLN A 101 5.82 -3.58 -6.24
N CYS A 102 6.82 -3.63 -5.41
CA CYS A 102 7.39 -2.45 -4.75
C CYS A 102 8.89 -2.65 -4.56
N SER A 103 9.61 -1.57 -4.31
CA SER A 103 11.04 -1.64 -4.04
C SER A 103 11.34 -0.98 -2.72
N VAL A 104 12.22 -1.60 -1.94
CA VAL A 104 12.62 -1.10 -0.61
C VAL A 104 14.11 -1.27 -0.40
N SER A 105 14.73 -0.33 0.31
CA SER A 105 16.08 -0.46 0.84
C SER A 105 16.18 0.22 2.21
N GLY A 106 17.14 -0.16 3.01
CA GLY A 106 17.32 0.42 4.35
C GLY A 106 17.95 -0.55 5.34
N VAL A 107 17.59 -0.38 6.61
CA VAL A 107 18.11 -1.20 7.72
C VAL A 107 16.96 -1.64 8.61
N GLY A 108 16.93 -2.92 8.94
CA GLY A 108 15.90 -3.52 9.81
C GLY A 108 15.13 -4.63 9.13
N THR A 109 13.96 -4.94 9.64
CA THR A 109 13.10 -6.02 9.15
C THR A 109 11.73 -5.49 8.78
N LEU A 110 11.23 -5.94 7.63
CA LEU A 110 9.89 -5.68 7.14
C LEU A 110 9.13 -7.00 7.05
N GLU A 111 7.98 -7.09 7.72
CA GLU A 111 7.05 -8.21 7.63
C GLU A 111 5.84 -7.74 6.81
N ILE A 112 5.51 -8.45 5.74
CA ILE A 112 4.42 -8.09 4.83
C ILE A 112 3.31 -9.11 4.91
N ASP A 113 2.10 -8.63 5.18
CA ASP A 113 0.88 -9.37 4.94
C ASP A 113 0.21 -8.84 3.68
N TRP A 114 0.20 -9.66 2.64
CA TRP A 114 -0.38 -9.31 1.35
C TRP A 114 -1.91 -9.28 1.34
N GLY A 115 -2.54 -9.81 2.41
CA GLY A 115 -4.00 -9.72 2.60
C GLY A 115 -4.82 -10.68 1.73
N ASP A 116 -4.21 -11.74 1.23
CA ASP A 116 -4.82 -12.80 0.41
C ASP A 116 -4.69 -14.20 1.02
N ASN A 117 -4.43 -14.27 2.32
CA ASN A 117 -4.16 -15.50 3.09
C ASN A 117 -2.84 -16.22 2.75
N SER A 118 -2.00 -15.65 1.87
CA SER A 118 -0.64 -16.13 1.69
C SER A 118 0.17 -15.99 2.99
N ASP A 119 1.25 -16.73 3.11
CA ASP A 119 2.16 -16.61 4.25
C ASP A 119 2.72 -15.19 4.39
N THR A 120 3.07 -14.82 5.61
CA THR A 120 3.75 -13.55 5.87
C THR A 120 5.14 -13.57 5.24
N GLU A 121 5.44 -12.59 4.41
CA GLU A 121 6.78 -12.43 3.84
C GLU A 121 7.64 -11.62 4.80
N VAL A 122 8.81 -12.15 5.18
CA VAL A 122 9.76 -11.49 6.10
C VAL A 122 11.02 -11.13 5.33
N ILE A 123 11.35 -9.84 5.32
CA ILE A 123 12.45 -9.28 4.54
C ILE A 123 13.41 -8.56 5.46
N THR A 124 14.66 -8.94 5.41
CA THR A 124 15.76 -8.16 5.99
C THR A 124 16.18 -7.11 4.97
N LEU A 125 16.03 -5.84 5.33
CA LEU A 125 16.41 -4.73 4.46
C LEU A 125 17.92 -4.66 4.29
N THR A 126 18.33 -4.21 3.10
CA THR A 126 19.73 -3.95 2.74
C THR A 126 19.88 -2.54 2.18
N ASP A 127 21.10 -2.06 2.08
CA ASP A 127 21.40 -0.75 1.48
C ASP A 127 21.04 -0.66 -0.02
N LYS A 128 20.91 -1.80 -0.69
CA LYS A 128 20.54 -1.86 -2.11
C LYS A 128 19.03 -2.08 -2.24
N PRO A 129 18.37 -1.43 -3.20
CA PRO A 129 16.96 -1.65 -3.48
C PRO A 129 16.65 -3.12 -3.76
N GLN A 130 15.68 -3.66 -3.03
CA GLN A 130 15.16 -5.02 -3.16
C GLN A 130 13.78 -4.95 -3.79
N LEU A 131 13.60 -5.61 -4.93
CA LEU A 131 12.31 -5.67 -5.62
C LEU A 131 11.46 -6.79 -5.04
N LEU A 132 10.33 -6.44 -4.46
CA LEU A 132 9.33 -7.33 -3.91
C LEU A 132 8.20 -7.48 -4.91
N LYS A 133 7.76 -8.72 -5.16
CA LYS A 133 6.67 -9.02 -6.09
C LYS A 133 5.71 -9.99 -5.45
N HIS A 134 4.42 -9.74 -5.65
CA HIS A 134 3.38 -10.65 -5.19
C HIS A 134 2.30 -10.84 -6.25
N ILE A 135 1.82 -12.09 -6.38
CA ILE A 135 0.71 -12.46 -7.25
C ILE A 135 -0.45 -12.87 -6.34
N PHE A 136 -1.56 -12.16 -6.43
CA PHE A 136 -2.73 -12.41 -5.60
C PHE A 136 -3.51 -13.64 -6.04
N ASP A 137 -4.06 -14.37 -5.07
CA ASP A 137 -5.08 -15.37 -5.35
C ASP A 137 -6.37 -14.68 -5.83
N ASN A 138 -6.81 -15.01 -7.05
CA ASN A 138 -8.01 -14.44 -7.66
C ASN A 138 -9.32 -14.74 -6.93
N LYS A 139 -9.33 -15.68 -5.99
CA LYS A 139 -10.50 -16.02 -5.19
C LYS A 139 -10.91 -14.97 -4.19
N VAL A 140 -10.03 -14.02 -3.87
CA VAL A 140 -10.32 -12.93 -2.94
C VAL A 140 -11.21 -11.89 -3.63
N ARG A 141 -12.53 -11.94 -3.35
CA ARG A 141 -13.55 -11.07 -3.95
C ARG A 141 -13.75 -9.72 -3.24
N LYS A 142 -13.07 -9.49 -2.12
CA LYS A 142 -13.22 -8.28 -1.28
C LYS A 142 -12.00 -7.38 -1.40
N ARG A 143 -12.07 -6.20 -0.79
CA ARG A 143 -11.01 -5.19 -0.81
C ARG A 143 -9.65 -5.80 -0.54
N ARG A 144 -8.68 -5.57 -1.44
CA ARG A 144 -7.29 -5.94 -1.23
C ARG A 144 -6.64 -4.96 -0.27
N ARG A 145 -6.02 -5.49 0.79
CA ARG A 145 -5.30 -4.69 1.78
C ARG A 145 -3.95 -5.33 2.03
N ILE A 146 -2.90 -4.59 1.75
CA ILE A 146 -1.54 -4.97 2.15
C ILE A 146 -1.23 -4.28 3.47
N ARG A 147 -0.57 -4.98 4.37
CA ARG A 147 -0.14 -4.45 5.67
C ARG A 147 1.36 -4.65 5.84
N TRP A 148 2.05 -3.59 6.21
CA TRP A 148 3.46 -3.62 6.53
C TRP A 148 3.65 -3.49 8.04
N PHE A 149 4.34 -4.44 8.62
CA PHE A 149 4.70 -4.46 10.02
C PHE A 149 6.21 -4.25 10.11
N THR A 150 6.64 -3.17 10.71
CA THR A 150 8.06 -2.79 10.73
C THR A 150 8.34 -1.71 11.76
N ASP A 151 9.58 -1.66 12.20
CA ASP A 151 10.23 -0.56 12.91
C ASP A 151 11.54 -0.15 12.20
N ALA A 152 11.68 -0.55 10.95
CA ALA A 152 12.86 -0.33 10.14
C ALA A 152 13.02 1.13 9.72
N TYR A 153 14.25 1.47 9.36
CA TYR A 153 14.62 2.72 8.72
C TYR A 153 14.80 2.47 7.22
N PHE A 154 14.08 3.23 6.39
CA PHE A 154 14.11 3.09 4.94
C PHE A 154 14.98 4.18 4.32
N LYS A 155 15.91 3.77 3.44
CA LYS A 155 16.63 4.69 2.56
C LYS A 155 15.81 5.04 1.35
N GLN A 156 15.33 4.03 0.63
CA GLN A 156 14.51 4.23 -0.57
C GLN A 156 13.29 3.32 -0.52
N VAL A 157 12.16 3.88 -0.89
CA VAL A 157 10.89 3.18 -1.02
C VAL A 157 10.21 3.60 -2.32
N ASP A 158 9.83 2.63 -3.14
CA ASP A 158 9.00 2.86 -4.33
C ASP A 158 7.72 2.04 -4.22
N TRP A 159 6.59 2.73 -4.03
CA TRP A 159 5.25 2.16 -3.95
C TRP A 159 4.47 2.25 -5.26
N SER A 160 5.06 2.77 -6.34
CA SER A 160 4.35 3.01 -7.61
C SER A 160 3.70 1.74 -8.16
N GLY A 161 4.39 0.60 -8.09
CA GLY A 161 3.88 -0.67 -8.59
C GLY A 161 2.86 -1.35 -7.67
N LEU A 162 2.54 -0.78 -6.50
CA LEU A 162 1.40 -1.21 -5.67
C LEU A 162 0.09 -0.63 -6.19
N GLN A 163 0.12 0.51 -6.92
CA GLN A 163 -1.07 1.24 -7.39
C GLN A 163 -2.11 1.45 -6.29
N PRO A 164 -1.73 1.99 -5.13
CA PRO A 164 -2.63 2.10 -4.01
C PRO A 164 -3.73 3.13 -4.27
N THR A 165 -4.96 2.83 -3.81
CA THR A 165 -6.07 3.79 -3.77
C THR A 165 -6.13 4.54 -2.43
N SER A 166 -5.45 4.03 -1.43
CA SER A 166 -5.28 4.67 -0.13
C SER A 166 -4.02 4.13 0.54
N VAL A 167 -3.30 5.02 1.20
CA VAL A 167 -2.16 4.72 2.05
C VAL A 167 -2.43 5.29 3.43
N VAL A 168 -2.37 4.46 4.46
CA VAL A 168 -2.53 4.89 5.85
C VAL A 168 -1.26 4.52 6.62
N ILE A 169 -0.54 5.53 7.06
CA ILE A 169 0.66 5.37 7.89
C ILE A 169 0.23 5.57 9.34
N LEU A 170 0.40 4.54 10.16
CA LEU A 170 -0.16 4.44 11.51
C LEU A 170 0.79 4.88 12.62
N ARG A 171 2.07 5.11 12.27
CA ARG A 171 3.14 5.52 13.18
C ARG A 171 4.21 6.28 12.42
N PRO A 172 5.04 7.08 13.09
CA PRO A 172 6.20 7.70 12.45
C PRO A 172 7.03 6.67 11.69
N LEU A 173 7.22 6.91 10.39
CA LEU A 173 7.91 6.01 9.48
C LEU A 173 9.11 6.74 8.88
N PRO A 174 10.33 6.38 9.26
CA PRO A 174 11.52 7.01 8.72
C PRO A 174 11.79 6.52 7.29
N ILE A 175 11.66 7.43 6.32
CA ILE A 175 11.95 7.19 4.90
C ILE A 175 12.71 8.40 4.37
N GLU A 176 13.88 8.19 3.78
CA GLU A 176 14.69 9.23 3.16
C GLU A 176 14.17 9.61 1.78
N GLU A 177 13.91 8.63 0.93
CA GLU A 177 13.43 8.81 -0.45
C GLU A 177 12.16 7.99 -0.68
N LEU A 178 11.07 8.65 -1.07
CA LEU A 178 9.78 8.02 -1.36
C LEU A 178 9.33 8.31 -2.78
N THR A 179 8.95 7.27 -3.50
CA THR A 179 8.38 7.35 -4.84
C THR A 179 6.99 6.72 -4.87
N ILE A 180 5.99 7.46 -5.38
CA ILE A 180 4.62 6.98 -5.64
C ILE A 180 4.14 7.61 -6.93
N LYS A 181 4.35 6.94 -8.07
CA LYS A 181 3.99 7.47 -9.39
C LYS A 181 2.59 7.04 -9.83
N ASP A 182 1.97 7.85 -10.67
CA ASP A 182 0.70 7.56 -11.36
C ASP A 182 -0.44 7.13 -10.43
N ALA A 183 -0.42 7.61 -9.20
CA ALA A 183 -1.39 7.25 -8.17
C ALA A 183 -2.53 8.28 -8.06
N THR A 184 -3.70 7.81 -7.62
CA THR A 184 -4.80 8.68 -7.20
C THR A 184 -4.97 8.54 -5.69
N LEU A 185 -4.43 9.50 -4.93
CA LEU A 185 -4.31 9.43 -3.47
C LEU A 185 -4.66 10.73 -2.78
N THR A 186 -5.10 10.62 -1.51
CA THR A 186 -4.93 11.70 -0.53
C THR A 186 -3.57 11.56 0.14
N LEU A 187 -2.93 12.68 0.45
CA LEU A 187 -1.58 12.71 1.02
C LEU A 187 -1.56 12.84 2.55
N ASP A 188 -2.74 12.76 3.19
CA ASP A 188 -2.90 13.05 4.63
C ASP A 188 -1.95 12.25 5.53
N SER A 189 -1.66 11.00 5.17
CA SER A 189 -0.76 10.15 5.94
C SER A 189 0.73 10.47 5.77
N LEU A 190 1.12 11.25 4.75
CA LEU A 190 2.54 11.57 4.53
C LEU A 190 3.14 12.43 5.64
N GLN A 191 2.35 13.13 6.42
CA GLN A 191 2.80 13.83 7.63
C GLN A 191 3.44 12.89 8.66
N MET A 192 3.18 11.59 8.58
CA MET A 192 3.77 10.57 9.43
C MET A 192 5.13 10.06 8.90
N VAL A 193 5.52 10.42 7.68
CA VAL A 193 6.84 10.13 7.14
C VAL A 193 7.84 11.09 7.75
N THR A 194 8.91 10.57 8.31
CA THR A 194 9.96 11.37 8.96
C THR A 194 11.27 11.24 8.21
N GLY A 195 12.06 12.34 8.19
CA GLY A 195 13.38 12.37 7.56
C GLY A 195 13.36 12.33 6.02
N ILE A 196 12.18 12.58 5.40
CA ILE A 196 12.05 12.55 3.95
C ILE A 196 12.72 13.78 3.33
N TYR A 197 13.73 13.55 2.49
CA TYR A 197 14.39 14.62 1.74
C TYR A 197 14.10 14.55 0.23
N SER A 198 13.67 13.42 -0.30
CA SER A 198 13.29 13.28 -1.70
C SER A 198 11.91 12.62 -1.86
N LEU A 199 11.00 13.31 -2.54
CA LEU A 199 9.64 12.84 -2.77
C LEU A 199 9.28 12.94 -4.24
N ASN A 200 9.00 11.78 -4.86
CA ASN A 200 8.57 11.70 -6.25
C ASN A 200 7.11 11.27 -6.33
N LEU A 201 6.26 12.19 -6.73
CA LEU A 201 4.82 12.04 -6.93
C LEU A 201 4.42 12.33 -8.39
N SER A 202 5.28 12.01 -9.35
CA SER A 202 4.97 12.22 -10.76
C SER A 202 3.72 11.45 -11.19
N GLY A 203 2.86 12.08 -12.00
CA GLY A 203 1.58 11.52 -12.43
C GLY A 203 0.49 11.46 -11.34
N LEU A 204 0.74 12.01 -10.14
CA LEU A 204 -0.22 12.02 -9.04
C LEU A 204 -1.53 12.73 -9.43
N THR A 205 -2.66 12.14 -9.06
CA THR A 205 -3.97 12.81 -9.01
C THR A 205 -4.35 13.03 -7.56
N SER A 206 -4.44 14.27 -7.12
CA SER A 206 -4.85 14.63 -5.75
C SER A 206 -5.65 15.91 -5.71
N GLY A 207 -6.60 15.98 -4.79
CA GLY A 207 -7.41 17.17 -4.51
C GLY A 207 -6.85 18.02 -3.35
N ASN A 208 -5.77 17.61 -2.70
CA ASN A 208 -5.18 18.32 -1.57
C ASN A 208 -3.68 18.03 -1.45
N LEU A 209 -2.87 19.09 -1.50
CA LEU A 209 -1.42 19.01 -1.29
C LEU A 209 -0.98 19.61 0.06
N LYS A 210 -1.89 20.16 0.85
CA LYS A 210 -1.55 20.78 2.15
C LYS A 210 -0.76 19.88 3.11
N PRO A 211 -0.95 18.53 3.12
CA PRO A 211 -0.11 17.66 3.95
C PRO A 211 1.38 17.77 3.66
N LEU A 212 1.79 18.15 2.43
CA LEU A 212 3.20 18.35 2.07
C LEU A 212 3.85 19.52 2.82
N VAL A 213 3.03 20.44 3.37
CA VAL A 213 3.55 21.55 4.20
C VAL A 213 4.29 21.03 5.42
N GLU A 214 3.92 19.87 5.94
CA GLU A 214 4.58 19.27 7.11
C GLU A 214 5.89 18.52 6.76
N CYS A 215 6.15 18.26 5.48
CA CYS A 215 7.40 17.64 5.02
C CYS A 215 8.52 18.67 4.93
N ARG A 216 9.04 19.10 6.09
CA ARG A 216 9.99 20.25 6.20
C ARG A 216 11.42 19.92 5.78
N GLU A 217 11.76 18.63 5.72
CA GLU A 217 13.09 18.15 5.36
C GLU A 217 13.28 17.97 3.84
N LEU A 218 12.23 18.19 3.04
CA LEU A 218 12.29 18.01 1.59
C LEU A 218 13.33 18.92 0.95
N MET A 219 14.19 18.30 0.14
CA MET A 219 15.18 18.94 -0.74
C MET A 219 14.79 18.78 -2.22
N THR A 220 14.04 17.74 -2.56
CA THR A 220 13.51 17.53 -3.90
C THR A 220 12.06 17.07 -3.84
N LEU A 221 11.21 17.71 -4.65
CA LEU A 221 9.79 17.35 -4.83
C LEU A 221 9.47 17.31 -6.32
N ASN A 222 9.12 16.15 -6.82
CA ASN A 222 8.73 15.97 -8.21
C ASN A 222 7.22 15.76 -8.32
N LEU A 223 6.53 16.69 -9.00
CA LEU A 223 5.11 16.67 -9.32
C LEU A 223 4.89 16.79 -10.85
N THR A 224 5.84 16.32 -11.68
CA THR A 224 5.68 16.28 -13.13
C THR A 224 4.49 15.43 -13.51
N ASP A 225 3.75 15.82 -14.54
CA ASP A 225 2.55 15.14 -15.05
C ASP A 225 1.45 14.91 -14.00
N ALA A 226 1.55 15.59 -12.86
CA ALA A 226 0.54 15.50 -11.82
C ALA A 226 -0.77 16.19 -12.27
N ARG A 227 -1.88 15.50 -12.08
CA ARG A 227 -3.22 15.98 -12.40
C ARG A 227 -3.81 16.72 -11.21
N ILE A 228 -3.33 17.93 -11.01
CA ILE A 228 -3.66 18.80 -9.88
C ILE A 228 -4.27 20.07 -10.43
N LYS A 229 -5.39 20.51 -9.84
CA LYS A 229 -6.01 21.77 -10.22
C LYS A 229 -5.12 22.95 -9.78
N PRO A 230 -5.02 24.04 -10.58
CA PRO A 230 -4.23 25.21 -10.22
C PRO A 230 -4.57 25.77 -8.83
N THR A 231 -5.85 25.78 -8.45
CA THR A 231 -6.29 26.25 -7.12
C THR A 231 -5.78 25.39 -5.97
N VAL A 232 -5.57 24.08 -6.19
CA VAL A 232 -5.00 23.17 -5.18
C VAL A 232 -3.50 23.41 -5.01
N LEU A 233 -2.80 23.78 -6.10
CA LEU A 233 -1.41 24.24 -6.04
C LEU A 233 -1.31 25.57 -5.29
N ASP A 234 -2.18 26.52 -5.59
CA ASP A 234 -2.23 27.82 -4.91
C ASP A 234 -2.42 27.64 -3.41
N ASP A 235 -3.43 26.83 -3.02
CA ASP A 235 -3.73 26.52 -1.62
C ASP A 235 -2.53 25.93 -0.86
N TRP A 236 -1.76 25.06 -1.50
CA TRP A 236 -0.56 24.49 -0.92
C TRP A 236 0.57 25.50 -0.81
N LEU A 237 0.87 26.24 -1.89
CA LEU A 237 1.95 27.22 -1.95
C LEU A 237 1.72 28.37 -0.97
N ILE A 238 0.48 28.89 -0.89
CA ILE A 238 0.10 29.92 0.08
C ILE A 238 0.24 29.39 1.51
N ALA A 239 -0.27 28.17 1.78
CA ALA A 239 -0.11 27.55 3.10
C ALA A 239 1.35 27.30 3.48
N MET A 240 2.25 27.06 2.52
CA MET A 240 3.68 27.00 2.78
C MET A 240 4.23 28.34 3.29
N VAL A 241 3.86 29.45 2.65
CA VAL A 241 4.31 30.79 3.09
C VAL A 241 3.75 31.14 4.45
N GLU A 242 2.46 30.87 4.71
CA GLU A 242 1.82 31.12 6.01
C GLU A 242 2.45 30.33 7.17
N ARG A 243 2.94 29.10 6.87
CA ARG A 243 3.57 28.21 7.85
C ARG A 243 5.08 28.17 7.71
N TYR A 244 5.65 29.33 7.43
CA TYR A 244 7.10 29.49 7.39
C TYR A 244 7.78 29.02 8.71
N GLY A 245 8.97 28.49 8.60
CA GLY A 245 9.87 28.18 9.74
C GLY A 245 10.56 26.82 9.60
N ASN A 246 11.83 26.76 10.00
CA ASN A 246 12.71 25.59 10.07
C ASN A 246 12.49 24.57 8.94
N ARG A 247 12.67 25.02 7.70
CA ARG A 247 12.44 24.23 6.49
C ARG A 247 13.70 24.26 5.63
N ARG A 248 14.05 23.13 5.03
CA ARG A 248 15.14 23.08 4.05
C ARG A 248 14.70 23.71 2.74
N ASN A 249 15.67 24.29 2.02
CA ASN A 249 15.47 24.68 0.63
C ASN A 249 15.17 23.45 -0.24
N CYS A 250 14.27 23.61 -1.22
CA CYS A 250 13.79 22.50 -2.02
C CYS A 250 13.77 22.87 -3.52
N GLU A 251 14.15 21.91 -4.36
CA GLU A 251 13.87 21.95 -5.79
C GLU A 251 12.52 21.29 -6.04
N VAL A 252 11.57 22.06 -6.59
CA VAL A 252 10.22 21.61 -6.89
C VAL A 252 9.99 21.61 -8.39
N THR A 253 9.68 20.46 -8.96
CA THR A 253 9.38 20.33 -10.40
C THR A 253 7.89 20.12 -10.61
N LEU A 254 7.26 20.92 -11.46
CA LEU A 254 5.83 20.95 -11.76
C LEU A 254 5.60 21.00 -13.27
N THR A 255 4.54 20.36 -13.76
CA THR A 255 3.95 20.62 -15.09
C THR A 255 2.67 21.44 -14.97
N ALA A 256 1.89 21.22 -13.90
CA ALA A 256 0.72 22.06 -13.62
C ALA A 256 1.17 23.46 -13.17
N VAL A 257 0.55 24.49 -13.72
CA VAL A 257 0.92 25.89 -13.47
C VAL A 257 0.01 26.48 -12.39
N PRO A 258 0.55 27.02 -11.28
CA PRO A 258 -0.22 27.79 -10.31
C PRO A 258 -0.84 29.05 -10.94
N THR A 259 -1.86 29.63 -10.31
CA THR A 259 -2.47 30.86 -10.82
C THR A 259 -1.64 32.11 -10.53
N GLY A 260 -1.95 33.19 -11.22
CA GLY A 260 -1.35 34.50 -11.03
C GLY A 260 -0.10 34.75 -11.85
N THR A 261 0.64 35.78 -11.48
CA THR A 261 1.86 36.22 -12.12
C THR A 261 3.02 36.16 -11.13
N TYR A 262 4.19 35.76 -11.60
CA TYR A 262 5.41 35.76 -10.80
C TYR A 262 5.89 37.18 -10.57
N GLN A 263 5.46 37.76 -9.47
CA GLN A 263 5.76 39.13 -9.07
C GLN A 263 5.66 39.28 -7.56
N GLU A 264 6.26 40.36 -7.01
CA GLU A 264 6.10 40.70 -5.59
C GLU A 264 4.62 40.95 -5.29
N PRO A 265 4.04 40.21 -4.29
CA PRO A 265 2.67 40.52 -3.87
C PRO A 265 2.59 41.84 -3.11
N ALA A 266 1.41 42.45 -3.13
CA ALA A 266 1.15 43.65 -2.37
C ALA A 266 1.37 43.41 -0.88
N ARG A 267 1.91 44.39 -0.16
CA ARG A 267 2.05 44.33 1.31
C ARG A 267 0.88 45.05 1.99
N ASN A 268 0.41 44.48 3.05
CA ASN A 268 -0.53 45.11 3.95
C ASN A 268 0.12 46.35 4.58
N ALA A 269 -0.52 47.53 4.45
CA ALA A 269 0.03 48.82 4.90
C ALA A 269 0.23 48.87 6.42
N ASP A 270 -0.61 48.16 7.20
CA ASP A 270 -0.60 48.23 8.65
C ASP A 270 0.39 47.23 9.28
N THR A 271 0.51 46.04 8.67
CA THR A 271 1.30 44.92 9.23
C THR A 271 2.61 44.65 8.49
N GLY A 272 2.77 45.19 7.28
CA GLY A 272 3.90 44.92 6.40
C GLY A 272 3.93 43.49 5.81
N HIS A 273 2.99 42.61 6.18
CA HIS A 273 2.91 41.27 5.65
C HIS A 273 2.42 41.24 4.20
N TYR A 274 2.84 40.22 3.44
CA TYR A 274 2.38 40.02 2.09
C TYR A 274 0.91 39.60 2.04
N ASN A 275 0.16 40.20 1.16
CA ASN A 275 -1.20 39.77 0.78
C ASN A 275 -1.10 38.85 -0.44
N ILE A 276 -0.87 37.55 -0.21
CA ILE A 276 -0.68 36.58 -1.28
C ILE A 276 -2.04 36.08 -1.74
N THR A 277 -2.32 36.23 -3.02
CA THR A 277 -3.61 35.88 -3.65
C THR A 277 -3.49 34.72 -4.66
N SER A 278 -2.29 34.34 -5.03
CA SER A 278 -2.02 33.34 -6.05
C SER A 278 -0.78 32.50 -5.75
N GLY A 279 -0.71 31.31 -6.35
CA GLY A 279 0.45 30.44 -6.16
C GLY A 279 1.73 31.02 -6.77
N MET A 280 1.65 31.78 -7.88
CA MET A 280 2.85 32.40 -8.46
C MET A 280 3.41 33.55 -7.60
N GLU A 281 2.58 34.26 -6.88
CA GLU A 281 3.01 35.24 -5.87
C GLU A 281 3.66 34.53 -4.67
N ALA A 282 3.09 33.37 -4.23
CA ALA A 282 3.70 32.57 -3.18
C ALA A 282 5.11 32.05 -3.58
N ILE A 283 5.27 31.60 -4.83
CA ILE A 283 6.59 31.18 -5.36
C ILE A 283 7.56 32.37 -5.35
N TRP A 284 7.09 33.57 -5.72
CA TRP A 284 7.92 34.76 -5.68
C TRP A 284 8.44 35.01 -4.27
N VAL A 285 7.57 34.98 -3.25
CA VAL A 285 7.97 35.16 -1.85
C VAL A 285 8.99 34.10 -1.41
N ILE A 286 8.72 32.81 -1.69
CA ILE A 286 9.62 31.72 -1.31
C ILE A 286 11.00 31.86 -1.94
N THR A 287 11.09 32.35 -3.18
CA THR A 287 12.37 32.46 -3.88
C THR A 287 13.13 33.77 -3.56
N HIS A 288 12.45 34.83 -3.12
CA HIS A 288 13.08 36.15 -2.90
C HIS A 288 13.32 36.49 -1.43
N GLU A 289 12.47 36.00 -0.52
CA GLU A 289 12.67 36.30 0.91
C GLU A 289 13.93 35.64 1.44
N GLU A 290 14.79 36.44 2.04
CA GLU A 290 16.10 36.00 2.57
C GLU A 290 15.94 34.86 3.56
N SER A 291 14.94 34.94 4.45
CA SER A 291 14.65 33.92 5.45
C SER A 291 14.36 32.54 4.87
N TRP A 292 13.79 32.44 3.67
CA TRP A 292 13.56 31.17 2.97
C TRP A 292 14.85 30.60 2.36
N ASN A 293 15.86 31.44 2.11
CA ASN A 293 17.03 31.12 1.32
C ASN A 293 18.33 31.10 2.14
N GLU A 294 18.26 31.18 3.47
CA GLU A 294 19.42 31.16 4.38
C GLU A 294 20.23 29.85 4.26
N GLY A 295 19.57 28.68 4.13
CA GLY A 295 20.21 27.37 4.05
C GLY A 295 20.56 26.92 2.63
N GLY A 296 20.21 27.72 1.63
CA GLY A 296 20.31 27.43 0.20
C GLY A 296 19.13 28.02 -0.57
N LYS A 297 19.20 28.02 -1.90
CA LYS A 297 18.16 28.62 -2.72
C LYS A 297 17.01 27.67 -2.97
N TRP A 298 15.80 28.19 -2.88
CA TRP A 298 14.61 27.55 -3.41
C TRP A 298 14.58 27.65 -4.92
N LYS A 299 14.13 26.56 -5.55
CA LYS A 299 14.04 26.45 -7.00
C LYS A 299 12.73 25.83 -7.40
N PHE A 300 11.96 26.49 -8.26
CA PHE A 300 10.78 25.92 -8.89
C PHE A 300 11.04 25.80 -10.38
N ILE A 301 10.78 24.61 -10.92
CA ILE A 301 10.87 24.31 -12.36
C ILE A 301 9.44 24.00 -12.82
N ILE A 302 8.85 24.89 -13.63
CA ILE A 302 7.47 24.77 -14.12
C ILE A 302 7.50 24.73 -15.63
N ASN A 303 7.15 23.60 -16.23
CA ASN A 303 7.24 23.40 -17.69
C ASN A 303 8.61 23.87 -18.25
N ASP A 304 9.69 23.35 -17.68
CA ASP A 304 11.09 23.64 -18.05
C ASP A 304 11.53 25.10 -17.80
N LYS A 305 10.66 25.96 -17.28
CA LYS A 305 11.02 27.30 -16.88
C LYS A 305 11.41 27.34 -15.40
N GLU A 306 12.60 27.83 -15.14
CA GLU A 306 13.13 28.00 -13.79
C GLU A 306 12.70 29.31 -13.15
N TYR A 307 12.35 29.23 -11.86
CA TYR A 307 12.07 30.35 -10.97
C TYR A 307 12.93 30.20 -9.71
N SER A 308 13.97 30.97 -9.61
CA SER A 308 14.92 31.04 -8.50
C SER A 308 15.58 32.42 -8.51
N VAL A 309 16.31 32.79 -7.46
CA VAL A 309 17.07 34.05 -7.34
C VAL A 309 18.55 33.79 -7.12
#